data_f1cd6ff9407fa2dbc28a49cdfe7bc9ae
#
_entry.id   f1cd6ff9407fa2dbc28a49cdfe7bc9ae
#
_cell.length_a   1.000
_cell.length_b   1.000
_cell.length_c   1.000
_cell.angle_alpha   90.00
_cell.angle_beta   90.00
_cell.angle_gamma   90.00
#
_symmetry.space_group_name_H-M   'P 1'
#
loop_
_entity.id
_entity.type
_entity.pdbx_description
1 polymer ?
#
loop_
_entity_poly.entity_id
_entity_poly.type
_entity_poly.pdbx_seq_one_letter_code
_entity_poly.pdbx_strand_id
1 'polypeptide(L)'
;MRTPITEPRELETPKTEPPVLPEKIEVVDDDVDVNETVIQSTEPDETEALEAANIEKVDVPEEVIEDVPFTIIEDVPVFPGCKGSKKELKSCFNKKMQKHFQRKFNTDLPNDLGISLGKKGIIMLFKIDKIGNIIDIKAKAPHPKLQKEAIRIIKLLPKMKPGRQRGKAVGVKYTLPMRIEVD
;
A
#
# COMPACT_ATOMS: atom_id res chain seq x y z
N MET A 1 -63.12 -13.41 -25.99
CA MET A 1 -62.07 -12.47 -26.40
C MET A 1 -60.75 -12.97 -25.79
N ARG A 2 -59.85 -13.48 -26.63
CA ARG A 2 -58.56 -14.05 -26.22
C ARG A 2 -57.52 -12.96 -26.48
N THR A 3 -56.79 -12.56 -25.43
CA THR A 3 -55.64 -11.65 -25.55
C THR A 3 -54.42 -12.40 -26.03
N PRO A 4 -53.63 -11.88 -26.96
CA PRO A 4 -52.41 -12.53 -27.41
C PRO A 4 -51.28 -12.41 -26.38
N ILE A 5 -50.60 -13.54 -26.16
CA ILE A 5 -49.39 -13.64 -25.33
C ILE A 5 -48.24 -13.06 -26.14
N THR A 6 -47.63 -12.00 -25.66
CA THR A 6 -46.46 -11.40 -26.26
C THR A 6 -45.24 -12.24 -25.87
N GLU A 7 -44.52 -12.79 -26.85
CA GLU A 7 -43.25 -13.50 -26.67
C GLU A 7 -42.17 -12.59 -26.07
N PRO A 8 -41.30 -13.11 -25.20
CA PRO A 8 -40.16 -12.32 -24.66
C PRO A 8 -39.11 -12.15 -25.75
N ARG A 9 -38.74 -10.89 -25.95
CA ARG A 9 -37.66 -10.48 -26.85
C ARG A 9 -36.31 -11.01 -26.31
N GLU A 10 -35.71 -11.90 -27.10
CA GLU A 10 -34.37 -12.44 -26.88
C GLU A 10 -33.34 -11.28 -26.95
N LEU A 11 -32.66 -11.01 -25.84
CA LEU A 11 -31.59 -10.03 -25.76
C LEU A 11 -30.35 -10.62 -26.42
N GLU A 12 -30.04 -10.16 -27.63
CA GLU A 12 -28.78 -10.48 -28.30
C GLU A 12 -27.60 -9.95 -27.45
N THR A 13 -26.74 -10.87 -27.02
CA THR A 13 -25.48 -10.53 -26.36
C THR A 13 -24.51 -9.95 -27.37
N PRO A 14 -23.85 -8.81 -27.10
CA PRO A 14 -22.84 -8.27 -28.01
C PRO A 14 -21.65 -9.23 -28.08
N LYS A 15 -21.36 -9.67 -29.31
CA LYS A 15 -20.24 -10.53 -29.67
C LYS A 15 -18.94 -9.73 -29.43
N THR A 16 -18.24 -10.03 -28.32
CA THR A 16 -16.94 -9.45 -28.03
C THR A 16 -15.91 -10.07 -28.97
N GLU A 17 -15.37 -9.30 -29.88
CA GLU A 17 -14.23 -9.70 -30.69
C GLU A 17 -12.99 -9.85 -29.81
N PRO A 18 -12.15 -10.89 -30.01
CA PRO A 18 -10.91 -11.05 -29.24
C PRO A 18 -9.90 -9.94 -29.59
N PRO A 19 -9.09 -9.46 -28.64
CA PRO A 19 -8.09 -8.44 -28.91
C PRO A 19 -7.06 -8.93 -29.93
N VAL A 20 -6.86 -8.14 -30.97
CA VAL A 20 -5.83 -8.35 -32.00
C VAL A 20 -4.47 -8.16 -31.36
N LEU A 21 -3.67 -9.21 -31.27
CA LEU A 21 -2.27 -9.15 -30.87
C LEU A 21 -1.48 -8.40 -31.96
N PRO A 22 -0.58 -7.47 -31.63
CA PRO A 22 0.29 -6.84 -32.60
C PRO A 22 1.31 -7.85 -33.11
N GLU A 23 1.18 -8.21 -34.37
CA GLU A 23 2.08 -9.07 -35.13
C GLU A 23 3.21 -8.20 -35.70
N LYS A 24 4.19 -7.83 -34.88
CA LYS A 24 5.54 -7.50 -35.32
C LYS A 24 6.50 -7.31 -34.15
N ILE A 25 7.26 -8.34 -33.84
CA ILE A 25 8.48 -8.22 -33.07
C ILE A 25 9.57 -7.91 -34.09
N GLU A 26 10.05 -6.69 -34.15
CA GLU A 26 11.30 -6.36 -34.84
C GLU A 26 12.46 -6.87 -33.98
N VAL A 27 13.12 -7.89 -34.48
CA VAL A 27 14.41 -8.34 -33.95
C VAL A 27 15.43 -7.29 -34.37
N VAL A 28 15.98 -6.54 -33.42
CA VAL A 28 17.10 -5.65 -33.63
C VAL A 28 18.36 -6.50 -33.57
N ASP A 29 19.13 -6.56 -34.65
CA ASP A 29 20.43 -7.22 -34.69
C ASP A 29 21.40 -6.50 -33.74
N ASP A 30 21.98 -7.29 -32.80
CA ASP A 30 23.04 -6.87 -31.90
C ASP A 30 24.39 -6.82 -32.59
N ASP A 31 24.59 -5.88 -33.54
CA ASP A 31 25.92 -5.50 -34.02
C ASP A 31 26.31 -4.14 -33.42
N VAL A 32 26.58 -4.14 -32.11
CA VAL A 32 27.31 -3.03 -31.48
C VAL A 32 28.73 -3.50 -31.21
N ASP A 33 29.67 -3.02 -32.05
CA ASP A 33 31.10 -3.16 -31.81
C ASP A 33 31.48 -2.58 -30.45
N VAL A 34 31.71 -3.46 -29.48
CA VAL A 34 32.24 -3.09 -28.15
C VAL A 34 33.77 -2.97 -28.34
N ASN A 35 34.29 -1.74 -28.34
CA ASN A 35 35.71 -1.49 -28.25
C ASN A 35 36.24 -2.09 -26.93
N GLU A 36 36.91 -3.24 -27.05
CA GLU A 36 37.66 -3.83 -25.96
C GLU A 36 38.88 -2.96 -25.65
N THR A 37 38.80 -2.21 -24.56
CA THR A 37 39.95 -1.49 -24.01
C THR A 37 40.86 -2.50 -23.33
N VAL A 38 41.95 -2.87 -23.96
CA VAL A 38 43.02 -3.70 -23.38
C VAL A 38 43.66 -2.93 -22.23
N ILE A 39 43.38 -3.39 -21.00
CA ILE A 39 44.07 -2.89 -19.81
C ILE A 39 45.44 -3.54 -19.76
N GLN A 40 46.50 -2.82 -20.15
CA GLN A 40 47.87 -3.23 -19.92
C GLN A 40 48.17 -3.13 -18.45
N SER A 41 48.36 -4.28 -17.79
CA SER A 41 48.97 -4.37 -16.46
C SER A 41 50.43 -3.97 -16.55
N THR A 42 50.72 -2.80 -16.05
CA THR A 42 52.11 -2.42 -15.73
C THR A 42 52.31 -2.74 -14.24
N GLU A 43 53.11 -3.76 -13.95
CA GLU A 43 53.60 -4.02 -12.63
C GLU A 43 54.60 -2.93 -12.23
N PRO A 44 54.39 -2.22 -11.11
CA PRO A 44 55.49 -1.51 -10.45
C PRO A 44 55.98 -2.31 -9.23
N ASP A 45 57.26 -2.46 -9.26
CA ASP A 45 58.15 -3.03 -8.26
C ASP A 45 58.05 -2.28 -6.90
N GLU A 46 58.12 -3.10 -5.88
CA GLU A 46 58.57 -2.95 -4.48
C GLU A 46 58.36 -1.63 -3.67
N THR A 47 57.80 -1.89 -2.48
CA THR A 47 58.07 -1.29 -1.16
C THR A 47 57.82 0.20 -1.00
N GLU A 48 56.61 0.54 -0.62
CA GLU A 48 56.37 1.56 0.41
C GLU A 48 55.26 1.11 1.36
N ALA A 49 55.60 1.11 2.64
CA ALA A 49 54.71 0.83 3.75
C ALA A 49 53.57 1.85 3.72
N LEU A 50 52.40 1.43 3.25
CA LEU A 50 51.21 2.26 3.31
C LEU A 50 50.71 2.28 4.75
N GLU A 51 50.89 3.43 5.38
CA GLU A 51 50.22 3.82 6.62
C GLU A 51 48.71 3.53 6.51
N ALA A 52 48.22 2.74 7.44
CA ALA A 52 46.78 2.47 7.61
C ALA A 52 46.11 3.72 8.18
N ALA A 53 45.84 4.70 7.34
CA ALA A 53 45.08 5.89 7.70
C ALA A 53 44.14 6.26 6.53
N ASN A 54 42.88 6.19 6.80
CA ASN A 54 41.72 6.57 6.01
C ASN A 54 41.07 5.44 5.18
N ILE A 55 40.53 4.48 5.90
CA ILE A 55 39.30 3.84 5.40
C ILE A 55 38.19 4.88 5.57
N GLU A 56 38.00 5.73 4.57
CA GLU A 56 36.74 6.46 4.44
C GLU A 56 35.64 5.42 4.52
N LYS A 57 34.79 5.54 5.52
CA LYS A 57 33.56 4.75 5.58
C LYS A 57 32.84 5.02 4.28
N VAL A 58 32.93 4.06 3.34
CA VAL A 58 32.05 4.02 2.21
C VAL A 58 30.66 3.94 2.81
N ASP A 59 29.92 5.06 2.80
CA ASP A 59 28.50 5.07 3.06
C ASP A 59 27.86 4.14 2.03
N VAL A 60 27.73 2.88 2.41
CA VAL A 60 26.91 1.92 1.68
C VAL A 60 25.53 2.56 1.66
N PRO A 61 24.95 2.88 0.48
CA PRO A 61 23.62 3.45 0.42
C PRO A 61 22.71 2.59 1.26
N GLU A 62 22.18 3.14 2.35
CA GLU A 62 21.22 2.44 3.21
C GLU A 62 20.08 2.05 2.25
N GLU A 63 19.96 0.74 1.95
CA GLU A 63 18.89 0.22 1.08
C GLU A 63 17.61 0.88 1.54
N VAL A 64 17.07 1.78 0.73
CA VAL A 64 15.80 2.44 0.98
C VAL A 64 14.76 1.33 0.89
N ILE A 65 14.52 0.65 2.01
CA ILE A 65 13.50 -0.37 2.09
C ILE A 65 12.18 0.39 1.89
N GLU A 66 11.64 0.23 0.68
CA GLU A 66 10.37 0.83 0.30
C GLU A 66 9.27 0.42 1.28
N ASP A 67 8.24 1.27 1.37
CA ASP A 67 7.07 1.01 2.20
C ASP A 67 6.41 -0.32 1.84
N VAL A 68 6.23 -1.18 2.82
CA VAL A 68 5.67 -2.52 2.63
C VAL A 68 4.16 -2.52 2.89
N PRO A 69 3.34 -3.11 2.02
CA PRO A 69 1.93 -3.31 2.30
C PRO A 69 1.71 -4.21 3.53
N PHE A 70 0.71 -3.86 4.36
CA PHE A 70 0.36 -4.63 5.56
C PHE A 70 0.03 -6.11 5.29
N THR A 71 -0.42 -6.43 4.09
CA THR A 71 -0.81 -7.80 3.71
C THR A 71 0.37 -8.75 3.61
N ILE A 72 1.53 -8.25 3.14
CA ILE A 72 2.70 -9.07 2.81
C ILE A 72 3.87 -8.90 3.78
N ILE A 73 3.79 -7.93 4.72
CA ILE A 73 4.87 -7.67 5.66
C ILE A 73 5.15 -8.89 6.57
N GLU A 74 6.42 -9.12 6.88
CA GLU A 74 6.83 -10.21 7.78
C GLU A 74 6.31 -10.02 9.20
N ASP A 75 6.63 -8.89 9.82
CA ASP A 75 6.17 -8.55 11.16
C ASP A 75 5.30 -7.30 11.10
N VAL A 76 4.00 -7.49 11.37
CA VAL A 76 3.02 -6.41 11.31
C VAL A 76 3.24 -5.38 12.42
N PRO A 77 2.87 -4.11 12.19
CA PRO A 77 2.81 -3.12 13.25
C PRO A 77 1.90 -3.61 14.39
N VAL A 78 2.33 -3.37 15.63
CA VAL A 78 1.57 -3.84 16.79
C VAL A 78 0.81 -2.68 17.42
N PHE A 79 -0.52 -2.79 17.42
CA PHE A 79 -1.38 -1.86 18.13
C PHE A 79 -1.19 -2.01 19.65
N PRO A 80 -1.17 -0.92 20.44
CA PRO A 80 -1.05 -1.02 21.90
C PRO A 80 -2.08 -1.99 22.51
N GLY A 81 -1.56 -2.94 23.31
CA GLY A 81 -2.38 -3.97 23.96
C GLY A 81 -2.64 -5.23 23.13
N CYS A 82 -2.13 -5.33 21.89
CA CYS A 82 -2.12 -6.59 21.14
C CYS A 82 -0.91 -7.45 21.52
N LYS A 83 -1.14 -8.76 21.66
CA LYS A 83 -0.12 -9.78 21.98
C LYS A 83 -0.45 -11.06 21.22
N GLY A 84 0.54 -11.96 21.06
CA GLY A 84 0.38 -13.27 20.45
C GLY A 84 1.19 -13.48 19.19
N SER A 85 0.83 -14.49 18.41
CA SER A 85 1.43 -14.86 17.14
C SER A 85 1.20 -13.82 16.05
N LYS A 86 1.94 -13.89 14.95
CA LYS A 86 1.77 -12.97 13.79
C LYS A 86 0.31 -12.92 13.30
N LYS A 87 -0.37 -14.06 13.25
CA LYS A 87 -1.78 -14.14 12.82
C LYS A 87 -2.72 -13.45 13.81
N GLU A 88 -2.48 -13.65 15.10
CA GLU A 88 -3.26 -13.01 16.16
C GLU A 88 -3.03 -11.50 16.20
N LEU A 89 -1.78 -11.05 16.01
CA LEU A 89 -1.44 -9.63 15.91
C LEU A 89 -2.15 -8.96 14.73
N LYS A 90 -2.19 -9.58 13.53
CA LYS A 90 -2.94 -9.08 12.38
C LYS A 90 -4.44 -8.96 12.69
N SER A 91 -5.02 -10.00 13.28
CA SER A 91 -6.45 -10.00 13.66
C SER A 91 -6.75 -8.95 14.73
N CYS A 92 -5.92 -8.89 15.77
CA CYS A 92 -6.05 -7.89 16.86
C CYS A 92 -5.95 -6.47 16.30
N PHE A 93 -4.96 -6.20 15.45
CA PHE A 93 -4.78 -4.91 14.80
C PHE A 93 -6.05 -4.48 14.06
N ASN A 94 -6.57 -5.34 13.17
CA ASN A 94 -7.78 -5.05 12.42
C ASN A 94 -8.99 -4.77 13.32
N LYS A 95 -9.20 -5.60 14.35
CA LYS A 95 -10.28 -5.43 15.34
C LYS A 95 -10.14 -4.11 16.10
N LYS A 96 -8.92 -3.76 16.54
CA LYS A 96 -8.66 -2.50 17.26
C LYS A 96 -8.88 -1.28 16.37
N MET A 97 -8.47 -1.35 15.09
CA MET A 97 -8.70 -0.29 14.13
C MET A 97 -10.19 -0.06 13.87
N GLN A 98 -10.94 -1.12 13.62
CA GLN A 98 -12.40 -1.04 13.45
C GLN A 98 -13.08 -0.47 14.67
N LYS A 99 -12.73 -0.99 15.87
CA LYS A 99 -13.30 -0.50 17.14
C LYS A 99 -12.94 0.97 17.39
N HIS A 100 -11.72 1.40 17.08
CA HIS A 100 -11.30 2.80 17.20
C HIS A 100 -12.16 3.70 16.31
N PHE A 101 -12.35 3.31 15.05
CA PHE A 101 -13.18 4.05 14.10
C PHE A 101 -14.63 4.15 14.62
N GLN A 102 -15.28 3.03 14.95
CA GLN A 102 -16.66 2.99 15.41
C GLN A 102 -16.89 3.85 16.67
N ARG A 103 -15.92 3.90 17.58
CA ARG A 103 -16.02 4.68 18.82
C ARG A 103 -15.84 6.18 18.64
N LYS A 104 -15.15 6.59 17.59
CA LYS A 104 -14.76 7.99 17.36
C LYS A 104 -15.52 8.64 16.21
N PHE A 105 -16.21 7.84 15.42
CA PHE A 105 -17.00 8.31 14.30
C PHE A 105 -18.28 9.00 14.79
N ASN A 106 -18.57 10.18 14.26
CA ASN A 106 -19.83 10.87 14.51
C ASN A 106 -20.92 10.25 13.63
N THR A 107 -21.84 9.49 14.26
CA THR A 107 -22.91 8.76 13.59
C THR A 107 -23.99 9.68 13.03
N ASP A 108 -24.15 10.88 13.57
CA ASP A 108 -25.17 11.85 13.12
C ASP A 108 -24.73 12.62 11.87
N LEU A 109 -23.41 12.71 11.67
CA LEU A 109 -22.83 13.48 10.58
C LEU A 109 -23.37 13.11 9.18
N PRO A 110 -23.59 11.84 8.81
CA PRO A 110 -24.17 11.49 7.51
C PRO A 110 -25.58 12.06 7.31
N ASN A 111 -26.41 12.03 8.35
CA ASN A 111 -27.77 12.56 8.33
C ASN A 111 -27.76 14.09 8.20
N ASP A 112 -26.91 14.78 8.97
CA ASP A 112 -26.71 16.25 8.90
C ASP A 112 -26.25 16.70 7.51
N LEU A 113 -25.61 15.83 6.76
CA LEU A 113 -25.14 16.11 5.39
C LEU A 113 -26.16 15.75 4.31
N GLY A 114 -27.32 15.24 4.67
CA GLY A 114 -28.34 14.79 3.72
C GLY A 114 -27.88 13.64 2.83
N ILE A 115 -26.99 12.78 3.34
CA ILE A 115 -26.51 11.62 2.59
C ILE A 115 -27.65 10.61 2.51
N SER A 116 -27.91 10.11 1.29
CA SER A 116 -28.99 9.13 1.07
C SER A 116 -28.85 7.91 1.98
N LEU A 117 -29.98 7.41 2.45
CA LEU A 117 -30.10 6.24 3.32
C LEU A 117 -29.33 5.02 2.80
N GLY A 118 -28.98 4.13 3.72
CA GLY A 118 -28.35 2.84 3.41
C GLY A 118 -26.83 2.82 3.63
N LYS A 119 -26.23 1.70 3.22
CA LYS A 119 -24.79 1.42 3.48
C LYS A 119 -23.87 2.25 2.62
N LYS A 120 -22.97 2.99 3.23
CA LYS A 120 -21.95 3.81 2.56
C LYS A 120 -20.55 3.31 2.91
N GLY A 121 -19.68 3.29 1.91
CA GLY A 121 -18.27 2.89 2.09
C GLY A 121 -17.38 4.10 2.36
N ILE A 122 -16.46 3.97 3.31
CA ILE A 122 -15.36 4.90 3.57
C ILE A 122 -14.07 4.08 3.48
N ILE A 123 -13.14 4.51 2.67
CA ILE A 123 -11.83 3.86 2.54
C ILE A 123 -10.78 4.84 3.06
N MET A 124 -10.00 4.39 4.02
CA MET A 124 -8.90 5.16 4.60
C MET A 124 -7.57 4.49 4.26
N LEU A 125 -6.63 5.27 3.76
CA LEU A 125 -5.25 4.85 3.53
C LEU A 125 -4.35 5.68 4.44
N PHE A 126 -3.40 5.03 5.06
CA PHE A 126 -2.35 5.70 5.83
C PHE A 126 -1.11 4.82 5.91
N LYS A 127 -0.02 5.43 6.34
CA LYS A 127 1.26 4.77 6.54
C LYS A 127 1.64 4.83 8.01
N ILE A 128 2.16 3.73 8.52
CA ILE A 128 2.82 3.66 9.82
C ILE A 128 4.33 3.72 9.55
N ASP A 129 5.00 4.74 10.04
CA ASP A 129 6.43 4.94 9.79
C ASP A 129 7.34 3.97 10.58
N LYS A 130 8.65 4.07 10.36
CA LYS A 130 9.68 3.24 11.02
C LYS A 130 9.73 3.43 12.54
N ILE A 131 9.12 4.48 13.08
CA ILE A 131 9.06 4.78 14.52
C ILE A 131 7.66 4.60 15.12
N GLY A 132 6.70 4.17 14.30
CA GLY A 132 5.33 3.84 14.73
C GLY A 132 4.33 4.98 14.71
N ASN A 133 4.65 6.12 14.10
CA ASN A 133 3.69 7.21 13.92
C ASN A 133 2.84 6.99 12.67
N ILE A 134 1.68 7.63 12.64
CA ILE A 134 0.76 7.60 11.51
C ILE A 134 1.01 8.82 10.62
N ILE A 135 1.31 8.58 9.36
CA ILE A 135 1.60 9.59 8.34
C ILE A 135 0.85 9.30 7.04
N ASP A 136 0.90 10.21 6.07
CA ASP A 136 0.32 10.05 4.72
C ASP A 136 -1.15 9.61 4.72
N ILE A 137 -1.97 10.27 5.56
CA ILE A 137 -3.37 9.92 5.74
C ILE A 137 -4.18 10.43 4.56
N LYS A 138 -4.87 9.51 3.87
CA LYS A 138 -5.84 9.80 2.79
C LYS A 138 -7.15 9.08 3.10
N ALA A 139 -8.27 9.71 2.75
CA ALA A 139 -9.58 9.10 2.89
C ALA A 139 -10.41 9.32 1.62
N LYS A 140 -11.22 8.32 1.25
CA LYS A 140 -12.23 8.42 0.20
C LYS A 140 -13.58 8.07 0.81
N ALA A 141 -14.54 8.99 0.70
CA ALA A 141 -15.89 8.85 1.20
C ALA A 141 -16.87 9.54 0.25
N PRO A 142 -18.18 9.29 0.34
CA PRO A 142 -19.20 9.89 -0.51
C PRO A 142 -19.28 11.42 -0.40
N HIS A 143 -18.85 11.98 0.72
CA HIS A 143 -18.94 13.43 0.97
C HIS A 143 -17.62 13.96 1.56
N PRO A 144 -17.16 15.19 1.17
CA PRO A 144 -15.90 15.76 1.66
C PRO A 144 -15.82 15.93 3.19
N LYS A 145 -16.92 16.25 3.86
CA LYS A 145 -16.96 16.34 5.33
C LYS A 145 -16.71 14.95 5.97
N LEU A 146 -17.23 13.86 5.38
CA LEU A 146 -16.92 12.49 5.84
C LEU A 146 -15.47 12.12 5.64
N GLN A 147 -14.83 12.59 4.57
CA GLN A 147 -13.39 12.41 4.36
C GLN A 147 -12.58 13.10 5.45
N LYS A 148 -12.94 14.36 5.79
CA LYS A 148 -12.27 15.13 6.86
C LYS A 148 -12.45 14.43 8.22
N GLU A 149 -13.65 13.92 8.50
CA GLU A 149 -13.93 13.18 9.73
C GLU A 149 -13.12 11.89 9.81
N ALA A 150 -13.05 11.11 8.74
CA ALA A 150 -12.23 9.91 8.67
C ALA A 150 -10.74 10.22 8.92
N ILE A 151 -10.20 11.28 8.34
CA ILE A 151 -8.82 11.73 8.57
C ILE A 151 -8.63 12.14 10.03
N ARG A 152 -9.60 12.86 10.64
CA ARG A 152 -9.57 13.22 12.05
C ARG A 152 -9.46 11.99 12.96
N ILE A 153 -10.25 10.96 12.68
CA ILE A 153 -10.26 9.72 13.45
C ILE A 153 -8.91 9.00 13.37
N ILE A 154 -8.32 8.92 12.19
CA ILE A 154 -7.01 8.28 11.99
C ILE A 154 -5.90 9.04 12.72
N LYS A 155 -5.95 10.36 12.75
CA LYS A 155 -4.99 11.20 13.52
C LYS A 155 -5.06 10.97 15.03
N LEU A 156 -6.18 10.47 15.55
CA LEU A 156 -6.35 10.14 16.97
C LEU A 156 -5.83 8.74 17.35
N LEU A 157 -5.26 8.00 16.40
CA LEU A 157 -4.67 6.71 16.68
C LEU A 157 -3.42 6.86 17.57
N PRO A 158 -3.22 5.95 18.52
CA PRO A 158 -2.02 5.96 19.34
C PRO A 158 -0.78 5.54 18.52
N LYS A 159 0.39 5.94 18.99
CA LYS A 159 1.67 5.46 18.47
C LYS A 159 1.73 3.93 18.60
N MET A 160 2.21 3.26 17.56
CA MET A 160 2.28 1.79 17.47
C MET A 160 3.73 1.32 17.48
N LYS A 161 3.95 0.03 17.72
CA LYS A 161 5.25 -0.56 17.39
C LYS A 161 5.34 -0.68 15.87
N PRO A 162 6.47 -0.27 15.25
CA PRO A 162 6.61 -0.33 13.79
C PRO A 162 6.60 -1.77 13.26
N GLY A 163 6.21 -1.93 12.01
CA GLY A 163 6.39 -3.19 11.30
C GLY A 163 7.86 -3.44 10.97
N ARG A 164 8.20 -4.71 10.74
CA ARG A 164 9.56 -5.10 10.38
C ARG A 164 9.56 -5.99 9.14
N GLN A 165 10.60 -5.82 8.33
CA GLN A 165 10.92 -6.63 7.18
C GLN A 165 12.39 -6.99 7.25
N ARG A 166 12.72 -8.27 7.17
CA ARG A 166 14.10 -8.77 7.33
C ARG A 166 14.80 -8.20 8.59
N GLY A 167 14.06 -8.13 9.72
CA GLY A 167 14.54 -7.61 10.99
C GLY A 167 14.65 -6.08 11.09
N LYS A 168 14.59 -5.34 9.99
CA LYS A 168 14.66 -3.86 9.97
C LYS A 168 13.26 -3.24 10.09
N ALA A 169 13.13 -2.13 10.82
CA ALA A 169 11.88 -1.37 10.90
C ALA A 169 11.59 -0.69 9.56
N VAL A 170 10.38 -0.85 9.03
CA VAL A 170 9.96 -0.32 7.73
C VAL A 170 8.66 0.46 7.83
N GLY A 171 8.41 1.32 6.84
CA GLY A 171 7.12 1.95 6.66
C GLY A 171 6.08 0.93 6.20
N VAL A 172 4.88 0.98 6.76
CA VAL A 172 3.81 0.04 6.43
C VAL A 172 2.58 0.77 5.93
N LYS A 173 2.20 0.53 4.68
CA LYS A 173 0.97 1.05 4.09
C LYS A 173 -0.21 0.18 4.50
N TYR A 174 -1.25 0.82 5.08
CA TYR A 174 -2.46 0.15 5.50
C TYR A 174 -3.70 0.77 4.88
N THR A 175 -4.61 -0.09 4.42
CA THR A 175 -5.92 0.31 3.90
C THR A 175 -7.00 -0.21 4.83
N LEU A 176 -7.84 0.68 5.34
CA LEU A 176 -8.97 0.35 6.22
C LEU A 176 -10.28 0.65 5.49
N PRO A 177 -10.97 -0.37 4.95
CA PRO A 177 -12.32 -0.22 4.45
C PRO A 177 -13.31 -0.24 5.63
N MET A 178 -14.16 0.77 5.70
CA MET A 178 -15.25 0.86 6.68
C MET A 178 -16.58 1.01 5.98
N ARG A 179 -17.64 0.49 6.61
CA ARG A 179 -19.02 0.69 6.19
C ARG A 179 -19.77 1.39 7.31
N ILE A 180 -20.47 2.44 6.95
CA ILE A 180 -21.41 3.15 7.82
C ILE A 180 -22.82 2.91 7.29
N GLU A 181 -23.79 2.87 8.16
CA GLU A 181 -25.22 2.83 7.83
C GLU A 181 -25.78 4.21 8.10
N VAL A 182 -26.59 4.70 7.17
CA VAL A 182 -27.29 6.00 7.24
C VAL A 182 -28.77 5.64 7.33
N ASP A 183 -29.38 5.92 8.48
CA ASP A 183 -30.77 5.61 8.82
C ASP A 183 -31.69 6.79 8.59
#